data_5addf8c5e64da5f82354836a983eef39
#
_entry.id   5addf8c5e64da5f82354836a983eef39
#
_cell.length_a   1.000
_cell.length_b   1.000
_cell.length_c   1.000
_cell.angle_alpha   90.00
_cell.angle_beta   90.00
_cell.angle_gamma   90.00
#
_symmetry.space_group_name_H-M   'P 1'
#
loop_
_entity.id
_entity.type
_entity.pdbx_description
1 polymer ?
#
loop_
_entity_poly.entity_id
_entity_poly.type
_entity_poly.pdbx_seq_one_letter_code
_entity_poly.pdbx_strand_id
1 'polypeptide(L)'
;KPIWVQMKRIAASGGYYIAMGAGEDGRIYAEPTTWTRSIGVIVPHYNMKELGEKFGVTSDPLTTGPYKDSLNPFRDLSESERAVWDLILADAFDRFVGVIADSRAGLDELAVRKLGTGQIYTANQAKENGMLDEIGNTEDTLDEFAESLELKNWEAVEYAPPPNLLSLIVSNVK
;
A
#
# COMPACT_ATOMS: atom_id res chain seq x y z
N LYS A 1 19.58 -12.97 -3.74
CA LYS A 1 18.58 -14.01 -4.02
C LYS A 1 17.39 -13.34 -4.66
N PRO A 2 16.83 -13.91 -5.75
CA PRO A 2 15.64 -13.33 -6.38
C PRO A 2 14.45 -13.39 -5.41
N ILE A 3 13.55 -12.42 -5.55
CA ILE A 3 12.32 -12.35 -4.79
C ILE A 3 11.17 -12.25 -5.78
N TRP A 4 10.21 -13.16 -5.68
CA TRP A 4 8.95 -13.05 -6.40
C TRP A 4 7.82 -12.77 -5.44
N VAL A 5 6.87 -11.98 -5.88
CA VAL A 5 5.74 -11.55 -5.06
C VAL A 5 4.45 -12.10 -5.65
N GLN A 6 3.68 -12.80 -4.83
CA GLN A 6 2.32 -13.22 -5.15
C GLN A 6 1.31 -12.35 -4.42
N MET A 7 0.60 -11.52 -5.16
CA MET A 7 -0.49 -10.71 -4.63
C MET A 7 -1.79 -11.52 -4.60
N LYS A 8 -2.39 -11.63 -3.40
CA LYS A 8 -3.68 -12.29 -3.19
C LYS A 8 -4.74 -11.25 -2.83
N ARG A 9 -5.98 -11.51 -3.14
CA ARG A 9 -7.15 -10.68 -2.82
C ARG A 9 -6.94 -9.17 -2.99
N ILE A 10 -6.31 -8.51 -2.03
CA ILE A 10 -6.05 -7.06 -2.06
C ILE A 10 -4.57 -6.80 -1.74
N ALA A 11 -3.87 -6.17 -2.68
CA ALA A 11 -2.52 -5.65 -2.52
C ALA A 11 -2.47 -4.21 -3.04
N ALA A 12 -3.14 -3.31 -2.34
CA ALA A 12 -3.30 -1.91 -2.73
C ALA A 12 -2.52 -0.98 -1.80
N SER A 13 -2.18 0.23 -2.28
CA SER A 13 -1.46 1.26 -1.52
C SER A 13 -0.20 0.68 -0.86
N GLY A 14 -0.10 0.64 0.46
CA GLY A 14 1.04 0.04 1.17
C GLY A 14 1.32 -1.41 0.78
N GLY A 15 0.29 -2.21 0.44
CA GLY A 15 0.47 -3.57 -0.06
C GLY A 15 1.17 -3.61 -1.41
N TYR A 16 0.83 -2.69 -2.32
CA TYR A 16 1.53 -2.55 -3.59
C TYR A 16 2.94 -1.98 -3.41
N TYR A 17 3.11 -1.01 -2.49
CA TYR A 17 4.44 -0.49 -2.12
C TYR A 17 5.39 -1.61 -1.65
N ILE A 18 4.91 -2.51 -0.79
CA ILE A 18 5.70 -3.66 -0.32
C ILE A 18 6.02 -4.63 -1.46
N ALA A 19 5.10 -4.82 -2.41
CA ALA A 19 5.33 -5.68 -3.56
C ALA A 19 6.50 -5.22 -4.44
N MET A 20 6.83 -3.93 -4.43
CA MET A 20 8.03 -3.39 -5.10
C MET A 20 9.34 -3.94 -4.53
N GLY A 21 9.29 -4.60 -3.36
CA GLY A 21 10.44 -5.34 -2.81
C GLY A 21 10.90 -6.53 -3.66
N ALA A 22 10.15 -6.92 -4.69
CA ALA A 22 10.63 -7.84 -5.72
C ALA A 22 11.87 -7.28 -6.44
N GLY A 23 11.97 -5.95 -6.59
CA GLY A 23 13.03 -5.28 -7.32
C GLY A 23 12.92 -5.49 -8.84
N GLU A 24 13.90 -4.96 -9.57
CA GLU A 24 13.94 -5.04 -11.04
C GLU A 24 14.11 -6.47 -11.56
N ASP A 25 14.87 -7.29 -10.84
CA ASP A 25 15.15 -8.70 -11.21
C ASP A 25 14.07 -9.68 -10.74
N GLY A 26 13.12 -9.22 -9.93
CA GLY A 26 12.03 -10.03 -9.41
C GLY A 26 10.79 -10.01 -10.27
N ARG A 27 9.79 -10.80 -9.90
CA ARG A 27 8.48 -10.80 -10.57
C ARG A 27 7.35 -10.59 -9.59
N ILE A 28 6.31 -9.93 -10.08
CA ILE A 28 5.08 -9.65 -9.33
C ILE A 28 3.92 -10.34 -10.03
N TYR A 29 3.33 -11.30 -9.34
CA TYR A 29 2.14 -12.04 -9.75
C TYR A 29 0.91 -11.57 -8.99
N ALA A 30 -0.24 -11.72 -9.60
CA ALA A 30 -1.53 -11.49 -8.96
C ALA A 30 -2.51 -12.62 -9.25
N GLU A 31 -3.34 -12.99 -8.29
CA GLU A 31 -4.49 -13.86 -8.57
C GLU A 31 -5.49 -13.13 -9.50
N PRO A 32 -6.27 -13.84 -10.33
CA PRO A 32 -7.20 -13.23 -11.29
C PRO A 32 -8.21 -12.25 -10.65
N THR A 33 -8.54 -12.46 -9.37
CA THR A 33 -9.48 -11.64 -8.61
C THR A 33 -8.82 -10.57 -7.75
N THR A 34 -7.50 -10.42 -7.84
CA THR A 34 -6.74 -9.43 -7.06
C THR A 34 -7.16 -8.01 -7.42
N TRP A 35 -7.34 -7.21 -6.38
CA TRP A 35 -7.40 -5.76 -6.46
C TRP A 35 -6.07 -5.19 -5.99
N THR A 36 -5.49 -4.32 -6.82
CA THR A 36 -4.15 -3.80 -6.54
C THR A 36 -4.03 -2.32 -6.85
N ARG A 37 -2.84 -1.77 -6.66
CA ARG A 37 -2.45 -0.40 -6.94
C ARG A 37 -2.89 0.60 -5.86
N SER A 38 -3.86 1.51 -6.16
CA SER A 38 -4.16 2.64 -5.25
C SER A 38 -2.91 3.45 -4.88
N ILE A 39 -2.15 3.86 -5.93
CA ILE A 39 -0.96 4.70 -5.75
C ILE A 39 -1.44 6.10 -5.37
N GLY A 40 -1.18 6.47 -4.14
CA GLY A 40 -1.59 7.74 -3.56
C GLY A 40 -1.33 7.76 -2.07
N VAL A 41 -1.32 8.95 -1.49
CA VAL A 41 -1.13 9.16 -0.06
C VAL A 41 -2.31 9.97 0.47
N ILE A 42 -2.85 9.58 1.59
CA ILE A 42 -3.97 10.25 2.24
C ILE A 42 -3.71 10.41 3.74
N VAL A 43 -3.98 11.60 4.26
CA VAL A 43 -4.15 11.84 5.69
C VAL A 43 -5.60 12.24 5.90
N PRO A 44 -6.45 11.36 6.42
CA PRO A 44 -7.86 11.68 6.63
C PRO A 44 -7.99 12.76 7.72
N HIS A 45 -8.76 13.80 7.42
CA HIS A 45 -9.10 14.86 8.34
C HIS A 45 -10.60 15.15 8.27
N TYR A 46 -11.27 15.13 9.41
CA TYR A 46 -12.68 15.42 9.53
C TYR A 46 -12.88 16.72 10.32
N ASN A 47 -13.62 17.68 9.78
CA ASN A 47 -13.99 18.88 10.51
C ASN A 47 -15.32 18.65 11.25
N MET A 48 -15.25 18.61 12.56
CA MET A 48 -16.39 18.41 13.47
C MET A 48 -16.62 19.65 14.35
N LYS A 49 -16.05 20.81 14.00
CA LYS A 49 -16.14 22.06 14.76
C LYS A 49 -17.59 22.45 15.04
N GLU A 50 -18.39 22.60 13.98
CA GLU A 50 -19.81 23.01 14.13
C GLU A 50 -20.62 21.97 14.93
N LEU A 51 -20.30 20.67 14.76
CA LEU A 51 -20.95 19.64 15.56
C LEU A 51 -20.60 19.78 17.04
N GLY A 52 -19.33 20.03 17.37
CA GLY A 52 -18.89 20.28 18.74
C GLY A 52 -19.58 21.48 19.35
N GLU A 53 -19.59 22.60 18.67
CA GLU A 53 -20.25 23.84 19.10
C GLU A 53 -21.74 23.62 19.39
N LYS A 54 -22.45 22.87 18.55
CA LYS A 54 -23.87 22.53 18.72
C LYS A 54 -24.15 21.76 20.01
N PHE A 55 -23.21 20.96 20.46
CA PHE A 55 -23.33 20.16 21.71
C PHE A 55 -22.55 20.72 22.88
N GLY A 56 -22.03 21.95 22.78
CA GLY A 56 -21.26 22.61 23.85
C GLY A 56 -19.89 21.98 24.11
N VAL A 57 -19.33 21.27 23.09
CA VAL A 57 -17.98 20.72 23.18
C VAL A 57 -17.01 21.72 22.57
N THR A 58 -16.02 22.13 23.36
CA THR A 58 -14.91 23.00 22.95
C THR A 58 -13.59 22.23 23.07
N SER A 59 -12.66 22.52 22.16
CA SER A 59 -11.30 21.98 22.24
C SER A 59 -10.34 23.09 22.63
N ASP A 60 -9.61 22.88 23.73
CA ASP A 60 -8.59 23.81 24.23
C ASP A 60 -7.31 23.04 24.59
N PRO A 61 -6.57 22.56 23.59
CA PRO A 61 -5.39 21.74 23.81
C PRO A 61 -4.19 22.57 24.27
N LEU A 62 -3.47 22.07 25.27
CA LEU A 62 -2.19 22.64 25.70
C LEU A 62 -1.08 21.99 24.86
N THR A 63 -0.40 22.78 24.02
CA THR A 63 0.61 22.28 23.08
C THR A 63 1.95 22.95 23.30
N THR A 64 3.03 22.25 22.93
CA THR A 64 4.41 22.79 22.96
C THR A 64 4.78 23.51 21.67
N GLY A 65 3.92 23.53 20.66
CA GLY A 65 4.19 24.20 19.40
C GLY A 65 2.96 24.28 18.48
N PRO A 66 2.97 25.21 17.51
CA PRO A 66 1.77 25.60 16.76
C PRO A 66 1.16 24.49 15.89
N TYR A 67 1.93 23.48 15.50
CA TYR A 67 1.49 22.42 14.61
C TYR A 67 1.16 21.10 15.32
N LYS A 68 1.28 21.04 16.66
CA LYS A 68 1.05 19.80 17.43
C LYS A 68 -0.41 19.35 17.44
N ASP A 69 -1.31 20.27 17.17
CA ASP A 69 -2.76 20.07 17.17
C ASP A 69 -3.38 20.25 15.76
N SER A 70 -2.57 20.17 14.72
CA SER A 70 -2.98 20.54 13.37
C SER A 70 -4.13 19.69 12.79
N LEU A 71 -4.30 18.44 13.24
CA LEU A 71 -5.39 17.56 12.80
C LEU A 71 -6.53 17.45 13.82
N ASN A 72 -6.65 18.40 14.73
CA ASN A 72 -7.76 18.42 15.67
C ASN A 72 -9.10 18.61 14.91
N PRO A 73 -10.05 17.66 15.05
CA PRO A 73 -11.31 17.72 14.31
C PRO A 73 -12.25 18.81 14.78
N PHE A 74 -12.03 19.41 15.97
CA PHE A 74 -12.92 20.42 16.55
C PHE A 74 -12.52 21.87 16.24
N ARG A 75 -11.59 22.08 15.32
CA ARG A 75 -11.25 23.42 14.80
C ARG A 75 -10.90 23.35 13.31
N ASP A 76 -10.90 24.51 12.68
CA ASP A 76 -10.48 24.61 11.29
C ASP A 76 -8.96 24.39 11.17
N LEU A 77 -8.55 23.71 10.11
CA LEU A 77 -7.16 23.60 9.70
C LEU A 77 -6.72 24.93 9.08
N SER A 78 -5.69 25.56 9.60
CA SER A 78 -5.16 26.80 9.07
C SER A 78 -4.43 26.59 7.73
N GLU A 79 -4.25 27.68 6.96
CA GLU A 79 -3.49 27.61 5.70
C GLU A 79 -2.05 27.17 5.90
N SER A 80 -1.40 27.64 6.97
CA SER A 80 -0.03 27.24 7.30
C SER A 80 0.11 25.76 7.69
N GLU A 81 -0.87 25.23 8.40
CA GLU A 81 -0.92 23.81 8.75
C GLU A 81 -1.19 22.96 7.49
N ARG A 82 -2.11 23.40 6.63
CA ARG A 82 -2.37 22.75 5.33
C ARG A 82 -1.11 22.69 4.50
N ALA A 83 -0.37 23.79 4.38
CA ALA A 83 0.87 23.83 3.61
C ALA A 83 1.93 22.82 4.13
N VAL A 84 2.03 22.61 5.44
CA VAL A 84 2.90 21.58 6.03
C VAL A 84 2.46 20.18 5.61
N TRP A 85 1.15 19.89 5.68
CA TRP A 85 0.63 18.58 5.28
C TRP A 85 0.74 18.34 3.77
N ASP A 86 0.53 19.35 2.94
CA ASP A 86 0.69 19.26 1.48
C ASP A 86 2.13 18.87 1.11
N LEU A 87 3.14 19.43 1.78
CA LEU A 87 4.54 19.06 1.59
C LEU A 87 4.82 17.61 2.01
N ILE A 88 4.28 17.17 3.16
CA ILE A 88 4.43 15.78 3.64
C ILE A 88 3.79 14.79 2.66
N LEU A 89 2.59 15.11 2.19
CA LEU A 89 1.88 14.27 1.22
C LEU A 89 2.63 14.20 -0.12
N ALA A 90 3.18 15.33 -0.59
CA ALA A 90 3.96 15.38 -1.82
C ALA A 90 5.24 14.53 -1.69
N ASP A 91 6.01 14.68 -0.62
CA ASP A 91 7.23 13.91 -0.38
C ASP A 91 6.94 12.39 -0.32
N ALA A 92 5.91 12.00 0.42
CA ALA A 92 5.50 10.61 0.52
C ALA A 92 5.03 10.03 -0.83
N PHE A 93 4.31 10.83 -1.63
CA PHE A 93 3.88 10.44 -2.97
C PHE A 93 5.06 10.32 -3.94
N ASP A 94 5.98 11.28 -3.93
CA ASP A 94 7.19 11.26 -4.75
C ASP A 94 8.05 10.02 -4.44
N ARG A 95 8.19 9.70 -3.16
CA ARG A 95 8.88 8.47 -2.75
C ARG A 95 8.17 7.22 -3.26
N PHE A 96 6.84 7.17 -3.20
CA PHE A 96 6.08 6.03 -3.73
C PHE A 96 6.28 5.88 -5.24
N VAL A 97 6.22 6.98 -5.98
CA VAL A 97 6.47 7.01 -7.42
C VAL A 97 7.87 6.50 -7.75
N GLY A 98 8.91 7.00 -7.07
CA GLY A 98 10.29 6.58 -7.27
C GLY A 98 10.50 5.09 -7.03
N VAL A 99 9.98 4.55 -5.93
CA VAL A 99 10.07 3.11 -5.61
C VAL A 99 9.43 2.24 -6.70
N ILE A 100 8.32 2.69 -7.29
CA ILE A 100 7.69 1.94 -8.39
C ILE A 100 8.54 2.04 -9.66
N ALA A 101 9.01 3.23 -10.02
CA ALA A 101 9.83 3.44 -11.21
C ALA A 101 11.14 2.63 -11.15
N ASP A 102 11.76 2.56 -9.96
CA ASP A 102 12.98 1.76 -9.73
C ASP A 102 12.73 0.24 -9.81
N SER A 103 11.50 -0.20 -9.56
CA SER A 103 11.17 -1.64 -9.50
C SER A 103 10.49 -2.16 -10.76
N ARG A 104 10.05 -1.29 -11.66
CA ARG A 104 9.28 -1.66 -12.86
C ARG A 104 9.95 -1.16 -14.13
N ALA A 105 10.75 -2.02 -14.77
CA ALA A 105 11.61 -1.70 -15.92
C ALA A 105 10.91 -1.02 -17.12
N GLY A 106 9.59 -1.01 -17.19
CA GLY A 106 8.81 -0.37 -18.28
C GLY A 106 8.14 0.96 -17.89
N LEU A 107 8.32 1.43 -16.64
CA LEU A 107 7.60 2.59 -16.10
C LEU A 107 8.58 3.63 -15.57
N ASP A 108 8.65 4.77 -16.26
CA ASP A 108 9.32 5.95 -15.72
C ASP A 108 8.42 6.66 -14.68
N GLU A 109 9.00 7.58 -13.92
CA GLU A 109 8.24 8.35 -12.92
C GLU A 109 7.03 9.08 -13.51
N LEU A 110 7.13 9.58 -14.76
CA LEU A 110 6.06 10.30 -15.41
C LEU A 110 4.87 9.37 -15.71
N ALA A 111 5.14 8.15 -16.16
CA ALA A 111 4.12 7.13 -16.38
C ALA A 111 3.48 6.70 -15.06
N VAL A 112 4.29 6.48 -14.01
CA VAL A 112 3.78 6.14 -12.67
C VAL A 112 2.90 7.26 -12.11
N ARG A 113 3.28 8.54 -12.24
CA ARG A 113 2.46 9.67 -11.80
C ARG A 113 1.12 9.75 -12.51
N LYS A 114 1.07 9.53 -13.82
CA LYS A 114 -0.19 9.47 -14.58
C LYS A 114 -1.10 8.35 -14.09
N LEU A 115 -0.49 7.24 -13.72
CA LEU A 115 -1.19 6.12 -13.14
C LEU A 115 -1.52 6.36 -11.65
N GLY A 116 -0.84 7.22 -10.92
CA GLY A 116 -0.94 7.51 -9.49
C GLY A 116 -2.12 8.39 -9.10
N THR A 117 -3.33 7.98 -9.46
CA THR A 117 -4.59 8.71 -9.18
C THR A 117 -5.29 8.24 -7.89
N GLY A 118 -4.71 7.30 -7.14
CA GLY A 118 -5.37 6.66 -6.01
C GLY A 118 -6.39 5.57 -6.40
N GLN A 119 -6.64 5.36 -7.69
CA GLN A 119 -7.59 4.36 -8.18
C GLN A 119 -7.10 2.93 -7.93
N ILE A 120 -8.04 2.04 -7.59
CA ILE A 120 -7.83 0.60 -7.54
C ILE A 120 -8.01 0.00 -8.95
N TYR A 121 -7.23 -1.02 -9.25
CA TYR A 121 -7.25 -1.76 -10.51
C TYR A 121 -7.46 -3.25 -10.27
N THR A 122 -8.13 -3.90 -11.23
CA THR A 122 -8.12 -5.36 -11.32
C THR A 122 -6.74 -5.88 -11.75
N ALA A 123 -6.48 -7.17 -11.56
CA ALA A 123 -5.24 -7.79 -12.01
C ALA A 123 -4.99 -7.56 -13.51
N ASN A 124 -6.02 -7.72 -14.35
CA ASN A 124 -5.90 -7.49 -15.80
C ASN A 124 -5.48 -6.05 -16.13
N GLN A 125 -6.16 -5.07 -15.55
CA GLN A 125 -5.81 -3.66 -15.77
C GLN A 125 -4.40 -3.33 -15.28
N ALA A 126 -3.98 -3.92 -14.16
CA ALA A 126 -2.64 -3.72 -13.63
C ALA A 126 -1.57 -4.35 -14.55
N LYS A 127 -1.82 -5.53 -15.12
CA LYS A 127 -0.94 -6.17 -16.10
C LYS A 127 -0.83 -5.35 -17.38
N GLU A 128 -1.94 -4.90 -17.95
CA GLU A 128 -1.99 -4.05 -19.14
C GLU A 128 -1.18 -2.74 -18.97
N ASN A 129 -1.12 -2.22 -17.74
CA ASN A 129 -0.37 -1.01 -17.42
C ASN A 129 1.08 -1.27 -16.96
N GLY A 130 1.58 -2.50 -17.06
CA GLY A 130 2.95 -2.86 -16.65
C GLY A 130 3.20 -2.87 -15.14
N MET A 131 2.13 -2.84 -14.33
CA MET A 131 2.21 -2.75 -12.87
C MET A 131 2.44 -4.12 -12.20
N LEU A 132 2.26 -5.21 -12.92
CA LEU A 132 2.60 -6.57 -12.53
C LEU A 132 3.03 -7.36 -13.76
N ASP A 133 3.66 -8.49 -13.56
CA ASP A 133 4.25 -9.29 -14.65
C ASP A 133 3.28 -10.33 -15.15
N GLU A 134 2.62 -11.07 -14.26
CA GLU A 134 1.77 -12.17 -14.66
C GLU A 134 0.56 -12.35 -13.74
N ILE A 135 -0.46 -13.02 -14.27
CA ILE A 135 -1.66 -13.40 -13.52
C ILE A 135 -1.66 -14.91 -13.39
N GLY A 136 -1.62 -15.38 -12.15
CA GLY A 136 -1.58 -16.79 -11.81
C GLY A 136 -1.89 -17.01 -10.33
N ASN A 137 -2.13 -18.24 -9.94
CA ASN A 137 -2.28 -18.63 -8.55
C ASN A 137 -0.91 -18.87 -7.89
N THR A 138 -0.91 -19.19 -6.59
CA THR A 138 0.34 -19.41 -5.85
C THR A 138 1.12 -20.64 -6.36
N GLU A 139 0.44 -21.69 -6.80
CA GLU A 139 1.08 -22.92 -7.30
C GLU A 139 1.78 -22.64 -8.60
N ASP A 140 1.10 -21.98 -9.56
CA ASP A 140 1.69 -21.57 -10.84
C ASP A 140 2.93 -20.69 -10.61
N THR A 141 2.85 -19.73 -9.67
CA THR A 141 3.98 -18.84 -9.36
C THR A 141 5.17 -19.61 -8.77
N LEU A 142 4.92 -20.60 -7.90
CA LEU A 142 5.98 -21.41 -7.32
C LEU A 142 6.65 -22.30 -8.34
N ASP A 143 5.88 -22.90 -9.25
CA ASP A 143 6.40 -23.75 -10.32
C ASP A 143 7.29 -22.93 -11.27
N GLU A 144 6.81 -21.78 -11.74
CA GLU A 144 7.59 -20.89 -12.60
C GLU A 144 8.84 -20.33 -11.89
N PHE A 145 8.74 -20.05 -10.58
CA PHE A 145 9.89 -19.61 -9.81
C PHE A 145 10.95 -20.71 -9.69
N ALA A 146 10.53 -21.94 -9.41
CA ALA A 146 11.43 -23.10 -9.37
C ALA A 146 12.09 -23.37 -10.72
N GLU A 147 11.33 -23.25 -11.82
CA GLU A 147 11.85 -23.37 -13.17
C GLU A 147 12.88 -22.27 -13.48
N SER A 148 12.62 -21.02 -13.10
CA SER A 148 13.54 -19.90 -13.30
C SER A 148 14.88 -20.09 -12.57
N LEU A 149 14.89 -20.91 -11.52
CA LEU A 149 16.08 -21.27 -10.75
C LEU A 149 16.71 -22.61 -11.17
N GLU A 150 16.19 -23.22 -12.23
CA GLU A 150 16.61 -24.54 -12.74
C GLU A 150 16.53 -25.66 -11.69
N LEU A 151 15.57 -25.56 -10.75
CA LEU A 151 15.39 -26.55 -9.68
C LEU A 151 14.61 -27.76 -10.20
N LYS A 152 15.19 -28.94 -10.08
CA LYS A 152 14.55 -30.21 -10.48
C LYS A 152 13.70 -30.82 -9.36
N ASN A 153 14.14 -30.63 -8.12
CA ASN A 153 13.43 -31.05 -6.92
C ASN A 153 13.44 -29.88 -5.94
N TRP A 154 12.28 -29.46 -5.52
CA TRP A 154 12.14 -28.33 -4.58
C TRP A 154 10.98 -28.58 -3.62
N GLU A 155 11.03 -27.89 -2.52
CA GLU A 155 10.01 -27.87 -1.49
C GLU A 155 9.78 -26.42 -1.05
N ALA A 156 8.51 -26.00 -1.01
CA ALA A 156 8.14 -24.69 -0.48
C ALA A 156 8.02 -24.77 1.04
N VAL A 157 8.79 -23.94 1.74
CA VAL A 157 8.70 -23.81 3.20
C VAL A 157 7.97 -22.53 3.55
N GLU A 158 6.81 -22.65 4.18
CA GLU A 158 6.02 -21.52 4.64
C GLU A 158 6.53 -21.02 6.00
N TYR A 159 6.91 -19.75 6.06
CA TYR A 159 7.24 -19.05 7.30
C TYR A 159 6.03 -18.24 7.76
N ALA A 160 5.25 -18.82 8.64
CA ALA A 160 4.13 -18.13 9.28
C ALA A 160 4.54 -17.61 10.67
N PRO A 161 4.06 -16.43 11.09
CA PRO A 161 4.26 -15.99 12.47
C PRO A 161 3.58 -16.99 13.42
N PRO A 162 4.15 -17.23 14.62
CA PRO A 162 3.52 -18.13 15.59
C PRO A 162 2.09 -17.63 15.91
N PRO A 163 1.13 -18.57 16.05
CA PRO A 163 -0.25 -18.21 16.35
C PRO A 163 -0.29 -17.42 17.66
N ASN A 164 -0.95 -16.26 17.64
CA ASN A 164 -1.18 -15.50 18.86
C ASN A 164 -2.36 -16.10 19.65
N LEU A 165 -2.44 -15.78 20.95
CA LEU A 165 -3.46 -16.33 21.85
C LEU A 165 -4.90 -16.10 21.34
N LEU A 166 -5.15 -14.96 20.70
CA LEU A 166 -6.45 -14.60 20.11
C LEU A 166 -6.79 -15.48 18.90
N SER A 167 -5.82 -15.78 18.04
CA SER A 167 -6.05 -16.65 16.89
C SER A 167 -6.32 -18.09 17.31
N LEU A 168 -5.70 -18.57 18.39
CA LEU A 168 -5.97 -19.89 18.96
C LEU A 168 -7.37 -19.98 19.58
N ILE A 169 -7.88 -18.92 20.20
CA ILE A 169 -9.24 -18.87 20.76
C ILE A 169 -10.27 -18.87 19.63
N VAL A 170 -10.09 -18.06 18.59
CA VAL A 170 -11.02 -17.94 17.46
C VAL A 170 -11.05 -19.21 16.60
N SER A 171 -9.91 -19.90 16.43
CA SER A 171 -9.86 -21.15 15.64
C SER A 171 -10.55 -22.33 16.34
N ASN A 172 -10.74 -22.28 17.66
CA ASN A 172 -11.41 -23.32 18.44
C ASN A 172 -12.92 -23.08 18.64
N VAL A 173 -13.48 -21.97 18.16
CA VAL A 173 -14.91 -21.69 18.13
C VAL A 173 -15.45 -22.17 16.77
N LYS A 174 -15.76 -23.46 16.71
CA LYS A 174 -16.55 -24.09 15.63
C LYS A 174 -17.95 -24.35 16.10
#